data_061a8463307ec74788c4682be4b4b8b3
#
_entry.id   061a8463307ec74788c4682be4b4b8b3
#
_cell.length_a   1.000
_cell.length_b   1.000
_cell.length_c   1.000
_cell.angle_alpha   90.00
_cell.angle_beta   90.00
_cell.angle_gamma   90.00
#
_symmetry.space_group_name_H-M   'P 1'
#
loop_
_entity.id
_entity.type
_entity.pdbx_description
1 polymer ?
#
loop_
_entity_poly.entity_id
_entity_poly.type
_entity_poly.pdbx_seq_one_letter_code
_entity_poly.pdbx_strand_id
1 'polypeptide(L)'
;MESIKKRQPLYWINPNARLRFPYYSIEWHLCDHHDLFYDQRKESPFRIVYRTKTTCVIILNSEDHSKTDILYSVAVDFQNLKLQKWLRENIKEQIIVRASIVLPQRMHELEAKHQLFAKGVSVKPLRKGVLGQCTHTNFITLSPIIAIIPKELMDDVILHEMAHLKYHHHLKSFWKYLSQLIGEDAEQQKVIQDIALSKYWGFYMFLMK
;
A
#
# COMPACT_ATOMS: atom_id res chain seq x y z
N MET A 1 13.39 -20.50 34.90
CA MET A 1 13.29 -19.19 34.18
C MET A 1 12.89 -19.49 32.75
N GLU A 2 11.59 -19.41 32.46
CA GLU A 2 11.09 -19.54 31.09
C GLU A 2 11.54 -18.34 30.28
N SER A 3 12.28 -18.58 29.22
CA SER A 3 12.66 -17.55 28.26
C SER A 3 11.38 -17.00 27.63
N ILE A 4 11.09 -15.73 27.89
CA ILE A 4 10.05 -14.98 27.19
C ILE A 4 10.39 -15.05 25.70
N LYS A 5 9.75 -15.97 24.96
CA LYS A 5 9.82 -15.99 23.50
C LYS A 5 9.36 -14.61 23.03
N LYS A 6 10.30 -13.77 22.58
CA LYS A 6 9.98 -12.52 21.90
C LYS A 6 8.99 -12.87 20.79
N ARG A 7 7.74 -12.42 20.94
CA ARG A 7 6.74 -12.57 19.87
C ARG A 7 7.34 -11.97 18.62
N GLN A 8 7.52 -12.80 17.59
CA GLN A 8 7.95 -12.32 16.27
C GLN A 8 6.94 -11.26 15.82
N PRO A 9 7.40 -10.15 15.25
CA PRO A 9 6.48 -9.15 14.71
C PRO A 9 5.54 -9.82 13.71
N LEU A 10 4.25 -9.49 13.78
CA LEU A 10 3.15 -10.14 13.05
C LEU A 10 3.35 -10.11 11.52
N TYR A 11 4.21 -9.22 11.03
CA TYR A 11 4.46 -8.96 9.62
C TYR A 11 5.97 -8.93 9.33
N TRP A 12 6.59 -10.10 9.29
CA TRP A 12 7.92 -10.22 8.71
C TRP A 12 7.78 -10.46 7.20
N ILE A 13 8.59 -9.74 6.42
CA ILE A 13 8.64 -9.92 4.97
C ILE A 13 9.49 -11.15 4.69
N ASN A 14 8.85 -12.26 4.33
CA ASN A 14 9.49 -13.53 4.05
C ASN A 14 8.68 -14.34 3.03
N PRO A 15 9.21 -15.43 2.47
CA PRO A 15 8.54 -16.23 1.43
C PRO A 15 7.18 -16.82 1.83
N ASN A 16 6.89 -16.96 3.13
CA ASN A 16 5.60 -17.45 3.62
C ASN A 16 4.55 -16.35 3.72
N ALA A 17 4.96 -15.08 3.62
CA ALA A 17 4.05 -13.95 3.65
C ALA A 17 3.34 -13.82 2.29
N ARG A 18 2.03 -14.04 2.26
CA ARG A 18 1.19 -13.83 1.08
C ARG A 18 0.87 -12.34 0.95
N LEU A 19 1.70 -11.60 0.23
CA LEU A 19 1.54 -10.16 0.02
C LEU A 19 0.94 -9.91 -1.37
N ARG A 20 -0.36 -10.21 -1.49
CA ARG A 20 -1.15 -9.94 -2.69
C ARG A 20 -2.25 -8.94 -2.36
N PHE A 21 -2.23 -7.83 -3.06
CA PHE A 21 -3.19 -6.73 -2.93
C PHE A 21 -3.88 -6.49 -4.27
N PRO A 22 -4.99 -5.76 -4.34
CA PRO A 22 -5.73 -5.55 -5.58
C PRO A 22 -4.90 -4.93 -6.72
N TYR A 23 -3.95 -4.05 -6.38
CA TYR A 23 -3.15 -3.33 -7.37
C TYR A 23 -1.65 -3.56 -7.26
N TYR A 24 -1.22 -4.43 -6.34
CA TYR A 24 0.19 -4.71 -6.12
C TYR A 24 0.39 -6.12 -5.55
N SER A 25 1.37 -6.85 -6.06
CA SER A 25 1.70 -8.18 -5.57
C SER A 25 3.20 -8.38 -5.41
N ILE A 26 3.56 -9.24 -4.45
CA ILE A 26 4.94 -9.71 -4.26
C ILE A 26 4.95 -11.21 -4.49
N GLU A 27 5.83 -11.66 -5.38
CA GLU A 27 6.10 -13.06 -5.63
C GLU A 27 7.51 -13.45 -5.21
N TRP A 28 7.66 -14.67 -4.70
CA TRP A 28 8.90 -15.17 -4.14
C TRP A 28 9.44 -16.29 -5.01
N HIS A 29 10.72 -16.20 -5.40
CA HIS A 29 11.39 -17.16 -6.25
C HIS A 29 12.65 -17.70 -5.57
N LEU A 30 12.61 -18.97 -5.19
CA LEU A 30 13.78 -19.68 -4.71
C LEU A 30 14.69 -19.98 -5.91
N CYS A 31 15.94 -19.54 -5.85
CA CYS A 31 16.92 -19.70 -6.90
C CYS A 31 18.16 -20.39 -6.38
N ASP A 32 18.95 -20.97 -7.29
CA ASP A 32 20.29 -21.42 -6.95
C ASP A 32 21.17 -20.25 -6.51
N HIS A 33 22.03 -20.50 -5.52
CA HIS A 33 22.87 -19.44 -4.95
C HIS A 33 23.87 -18.89 -5.98
N HIS A 34 24.45 -19.77 -6.81
CA HIS A 34 25.37 -19.38 -7.87
C HIS A 34 24.69 -18.49 -8.90
N ASP A 35 23.49 -18.86 -9.35
CA ASP A 35 22.71 -18.12 -10.35
C ASP A 35 22.37 -16.70 -9.88
N LEU A 36 22.03 -16.52 -8.59
CA LEU A 36 21.79 -15.20 -8.03
C LEU A 36 23.01 -14.29 -8.04
N PHE A 37 24.20 -14.85 -7.78
CA PHE A 37 25.46 -14.07 -7.79
C PHE A 37 25.92 -13.70 -9.19
N TYR A 38 25.60 -14.51 -10.19
CA TYR A 38 26.00 -14.31 -11.59
C TYR A 38 24.81 -13.96 -12.50
N ASP A 39 23.68 -13.52 -11.93
CA ASP A 39 22.50 -13.13 -12.69
C ASP A 39 22.85 -12.11 -13.79
N GLN A 40 22.56 -12.51 -15.04
CA GLN A 40 22.86 -11.73 -16.24
C GLN A 40 21.94 -10.49 -16.39
N ARG A 41 20.82 -10.40 -15.64
CA ARG A 41 19.89 -9.25 -15.63
C ARG A 41 20.44 -8.04 -14.88
N LYS A 42 21.76 -7.87 -14.84
CA LYS A 42 22.48 -6.84 -14.07
C LYS A 42 22.11 -5.40 -14.46
N GLU A 43 21.64 -5.20 -15.67
CA GLU A 43 21.42 -3.86 -16.26
C GLU A 43 19.95 -3.42 -16.26
N SER A 44 19.03 -4.20 -15.67
CA SER A 44 17.62 -3.78 -15.59
C SER A 44 17.47 -2.58 -14.65
N PRO A 45 16.86 -1.46 -15.08
CA PRO A 45 16.65 -0.27 -14.25
C PRO A 45 15.71 -0.53 -13.08
N PHE A 46 14.93 -1.60 -13.15
CA PHE A 46 13.97 -2.01 -12.10
C PHE A 46 14.52 -3.06 -11.14
N ARG A 47 15.84 -3.31 -11.22
CA ARG A 47 16.53 -4.32 -10.42
C ARG A 47 17.25 -3.68 -9.23
N ILE A 48 16.93 -4.14 -8.03
CA ILE A 48 17.55 -3.71 -6.76
C ILE A 48 18.17 -4.92 -6.08
N VAL A 49 19.40 -4.80 -5.55
CA VAL A 49 20.16 -5.92 -5.01
C VAL A 49 20.60 -5.66 -3.58
N TYR A 50 20.31 -6.60 -2.69
CA TYR A 50 20.93 -6.73 -1.38
C TYR A 50 22.01 -7.80 -1.45
N ARG A 51 23.26 -7.45 -1.15
CA ARG A 51 24.39 -8.36 -1.25
C ARG A 51 25.30 -8.27 -0.02
N THR A 52 25.68 -9.44 0.48
CA THR A 52 26.77 -9.63 1.46
C THR A 52 27.78 -10.62 0.89
N LYS A 53 28.76 -11.06 1.70
CA LYS A 53 29.70 -12.11 1.28
C LYS A 53 29.00 -13.47 0.99
N THR A 54 27.91 -13.75 1.70
CA THR A 54 27.22 -15.06 1.69
C THR A 54 25.76 -14.99 1.28
N THR A 55 25.19 -13.81 1.15
CA THR A 55 23.76 -13.61 0.90
C THR A 55 23.54 -12.73 -0.31
N CYS A 56 22.65 -13.15 -1.20
CA CYS A 56 22.16 -12.31 -2.29
C CYS A 56 20.63 -12.40 -2.33
N VAL A 57 19.98 -11.24 -2.36
CA VAL A 57 18.53 -11.10 -2.61
C VAL A 57 18.36 -10.06 -3.70
N ILE A 58 17.55 -10.37 -4.70
CA ILE A 58 17.28 -9.49 -5.84
C ILE A 58 15.81 -9.16 -5.84
N ILE A 59 15.48 -7.89 -5.96
CA ILE A 59 14.15 -7.38 -6.23
C ILE A 59 14.09 -6.98 -7.70
N LEU A 60 13.09 -7.49 -8.42
CA LEU A 60 12.75 -7.09 -9.78
C LEU A 60 11.34 -6.51 -9.75
N ASN A 61 11.21 -5.26 -10.14
CA ASN A 61 9.91 -4.60 -10.23
C ASN A 61 9.42 -4.61 -11.68
N SER A 62 8.12 -4.79 -11.89
CA SER A 62 7.50 -4.59 -13.20
C SER A 62 7.54 -3.11 -13.59
N GLU A 63 7.52 -2.82 -14.91
CA GLU A 63 7.55 -1.44 -15.43
C GLU A 63 6.38 -0.58 -14.93
N ASP A 64 5.21 -1.19 -14.75
CA ASP A 64 4.02 -0.53 -14.23
C ASP A 64 3.93 -0.52 -12.70
N HIS A 65 4.96 -1.03 -12.01
CA HIS A 65 5.05 -1.17 -10.55
C HIS A 65 3.88 -1.95 -9.90
N SER A 66 3.20 -2.83 -10.66
CA SER A 66 2.11 -3.66 -10.11
C SER A 66 2.60 -4.94 -9.46
N LYS A 67 3.83 -5.35 -9.77
CA LYS A 67 4.43 -6.60 -9.32
C LYS A 67 5.88 -6.42 -8.90
N THR A 68 6.24 -7.09 -7.82
CA THR A 68 7.64 -7.25 -7.38
C THR A 68 7.97 -8.73 -7.27
N ASP A 69 8.97 -9.17 -8.01
CA ASP A 69 9.55 -10.50 -7.88
C ASP A 69 10.78 -10.43 -6.96
N ILE A 70 10.81 -11.25 -5.91
CA ILE A 70 11.93 -11.34 -4.98
C ILE A 70 12.63 -12.69 -5.17
N LEU A 71 13.85 -12.65 -5.70
CA LEU A 71 14.69 -13.81 -5.91
C LEU A 71 15.62 -14.00 -4.72
N TYR A 72 15.70 -15.20 -4.18
CA TYR A 72 16.50 -15.51 -3.00
C TYR A 72 17.01 -16.97 -3.02
N SER A 73 18.05 -17.28 -2.24
CA SER A 73 18.54 -18.65 -2.05
C SER A 73 18.19 -19.20 -0.67
N VAL A 74 18.32 -20.51 -0.49
CA VAL A 74 18.10 -21.20 0.80
C VAL A 74 18.98 -20.67 1.94
N ALA A 75 20.11 -20.05 1.62
CA ALA A 75 21.04 -19.49 2.61
C ALA A 75 20.59 -18.15 3.20
N VAL A 76 19.47 -17.58 2.71
CA VAL A 76 18.99 -16.26 3.17
C VAL A 76 18.32 -16.37 4.53
N ASP A 77 18.88 -15.69 5.53
CA ASP A 77 18.24 -15.51 6.82
C ASP A 77 17.30 -14.30 6.80
N PHE A 78 16.01 -14.58 6.64
CA PHE A 78 14.96 -13.55 6.68
C PHE A 78 14.72 -12.96 8.09
N GLN A 79 15.34 -13.47 9.16
CA GLN A 79 15.30 -12.85 10.49
C GLN A 79 16.37 -11.76 10.63
N ASN A 80 17.28 -11.62 9.69
CA ASN A 80 18.30 -10.59 9.69
C ASN A 80 17.67 -9.18 9.60
N LEU A 81 17.89 -8.36 10.63
CA LEU A 81 17.27 -7.04 10.77
C LEU A 81 17.67 -6.07 9.65
N LYS A 82 18.90 -6.17 9.13
CA LYS A 82 19.36 -5.31 8.03
C LYS A 82 18.64 -5.66 6.73
N LEU A 83 18.50 -6.97 6.45
CA LEU A 83 17.72 -7.44 5.31
C LEU A 83 16.24 -7.04 5.42
N GLN A 84 15.63 -7.21 6.61
CA GLN A 84 14.24 -6.81 6.84
C GLN A 84 14.03 -5.31 6.64
N LYS A 85 14.95 -4.48 7.12
CA LYS A 85 14.90 -3.04 6.89
C LYS A 85 14.97 -2.72 5.40
N TRP A 86 15.91 -3.31 4.68
CA TRP A 86 16.07 -3.10 3.25
C TRP A 86 14.85 -3.56 2.44
N LEU A 87 14.30 -4.75 2.71
CA LEU A 87 13.08 -5.25 2.07
C LEU A 87 11.90 -4.30 2.32
N ARG A 88 11.72 -3.87 3.55
CA ARG A 88 10.64 -2.95 3.94
C ARG A 88 10.73 -1.62 3.20
N GLU A 89 11.90 -1.01 3.14
CA GLU A 89 12.11 0.27 2.45
C GLU A 89 11.78 0.16 0.96
N ASN A 90 12.27 -0.89 0.30
CA ASN A 90 12.01 -1.10 -1.13
C ASN A 90 10.53 -1.42 -1.42
N ILE A 91 9.90 -2.30 -0.64
CA ILE A 91 8.47 -2.62 -0.83
C ILE A 91 7.58 -1.39 -0.56
N LYS A 92 7.90 -0.62 0.47
CA LYS A 92 7.22 0.64 0.76
C LYS A 92 7.28 1.60 -0.42
N GLU A 93 8.45 1.78 -1.01
CA GLU A 93 8.65 2.64 -2.16
C GLU A 93 7.81 2.18 -3.36
N GLN A 94 7.82 0.88 -3.67
CA GLN A 94 7.01 0.32 -4.76
C GLN A 94 5.51 0.53 -4.54
N ILE A 95 5.02 0.35 -3.32
CA ILE A 95 3.62 0.62 -2.99
C ILE A 95 3.29 2.12 -3.18
N ILE A 96 4.18 3.03 -2.79
CA ILE A 96 3.97 4.47 -2.99
C ILE A 96 3.93 4.82 -4.48
N VAL A 97 4.87 4.30 -5.27
CA VAL A 97 4.91 4.53 -6.72
C VAL A 97 3.65 3.99 -7.38
N ARG A 98 3.26 2.74 -7.07
CA ARG A 98 2.04 2.14 -7.62
C ARG A 98 0.78 2.91 -7.20
N ALA A 99 0.69 3.34 -5.96
CA ALA A 99 -0.41 4.16 -5.46
C ALA A 99 -0.51 5.50 -6.22
N SER A 100 0.64 6.12 -6.54
CA SER A 100 0.69 7.37 -7.30
C SER A 100 0.20 7.24 -8.75
N ILE A 101 0.13 6.01 -9.27
CA ILE A 101 -0.44 5.70 -10.58
C ILE A 101 -1.94 5.41 -10.44
N VAL A 102 -2.31 4.46 -9.58
CA VAL A 102 -3.68 3.92 -9.57
C VAL A 102 -4.69 4.83 -8.86
N LEU A 103 -4.28 5.55 -7.82
CA LEU A 103 -5.23 6.35 -7.04
C LEU A 103 -5.73 7.59 -7.80
N PRO A 104 -4.89 8.39 -8.47
CA PRO A 104 -5.37 9.48 -9.31
C PRO A 104 -6.27 8.98 -10.46
N GLN A 105 -5.88 7.87 -11.11
CA GLN A 105 -6.70 7.28 -12.16
C GLN A 105 -8.09 6.89 -11.62
N ARG A 106 -8.14 6.18 -10.49
CA ARG A 106 -9.42 5.78 -9.89
C ARG A 106 -10.26 6.98 -9.46
N MET A 107 -9.62 8.01 -8.90
CA MET A 107 -10.30 9.23 -8.53
C MET A 107 -10.94 9.90 -9.75
N HIS A 108 -10.24 10.02 -10.88
CA HIS A 108 -10.78 10.60 -12.12
C HIS A 108 -11.97 9.80 -12.68
N GLU A 109 -11.95 8.45 -12.56
CA GLU A 109 -13.11 7.62 -12.91
C GLU A 109 -14.33 7.96 -12.06
N LEU A 110 -14.14 8.16 -10.74
CA LEU A 110 -15.21 8.52 -9.81
C LEU A 110 -15.66 9.97 -10.02
N GLU A 111 -14.77 10.91 -10.30
CA GLU A 111 -15.09 12.29 -10.68
C GLU A 111 -16.01 12.34 -11.90
N ALA A 112 -15.66 11.58 -12.95
CA ALA A 112 -16.48 11.48 -14.15
C ALA A 112 -17.85 10.83 -13.88
N LYS A 113 -17.88 9.78 -13.05
CA LYS A 113 -19.13 9.10 -12.69
C LYS A 113 -20.09 9.99 -11.91
N HIS A 114 -19.57 10.77 -10.96
CA HIS A 114 -20.39 11.58 -10.05
C HIS A 114 -20.48 13.05 -10.44
N GLN A 115 -19.81 13.49 -11.53
CA GLN A 115 -19.74 14.88 -12.01
C GLN A 115 -19.27 15.82 -10.90
N LEU A 116 -18.26 15.39 -10.13
CA LEU A 116 -17.71 16.09 -8.97
C LEU A 116 -16.20 16.14 -9.08
N PHE A 117 -15.61 17.29 -9.36
CA PHE A 117 -14.21 17.45 -9.74
C PHE A 117 -13.42 18.21 -8.69
N ALA A 118 -12.30 17.62 -8.23
CA ALA A 118 -11.33 18.29 -7.40
C ALA A 118 -10.43 19.23 -8.24
N LYS A 119 -9.78 20.18 -7.59
CA LYS A 119 -8.76 21.02 -8.24
C LYS A 119 -7.46 20.28 -8.52
N GLY A 120 -7.26 19.14 -7.88
CA GLY A 120 -6.13 18.27 -8.09
C GLY A 120 -6.03 17.21 -7.01
N VAL A 121 -5.20 16.20 -7.28
CA VAL A 121 -4.95 15.07 -6.38
C VAL A 121 -3.45 14.86 -6.20
N SER A 122 -3.05 14.48 -4.99
CA SER A 122 -1.70 14.00 -4.70
C SER A 122 -1.74 12.73 -3.86
N VAL A 123 -0.69 11.92 -3.97
CA VAL A 123 -0.53 10.70 -3.18
C VAL A 123 0.73 10.83 -2.36
N LYS A 124 0.61 10.78 -1.03
CA LYS A 124 1.74 10.83 -0.10
C LYS A 124 1.35 10.23 1.25
N PRO A 125 2.31 9.71 2.02
CA PRO A 125 2.07 9.27 3.38
C PRO A 125 1.44 10.38 4.21
N LEU A 126 0.35 10.06 4.91
CA LEU A 126 -0.34 10.94 5.83
C LEU A 126 -0.08 10.48 7.27
N ARG A 127 -0.45 11.32 8.26
CA ARG A 127 -0.35 10.95 9.68
C ARG A 127 -1.15 9.67 9.97
N LYS A 128 -0.75 8.97 11.02
CA LYS A 128 -1.43 7.73 11.45
C LYS A 128 -2.94 7.96 11.59
N GLY A 129 -3.72 7.06 11.00
CA GLY A 129 -5.19 7.09 11.07
C GLY A 129 -5.85 7.94 9.98
N VAL A 130 -5.09 8.65 9.15
CA VAL A 130 -5.62 9.48 8.07
C VAL A 130 -5.39 8.77 6.73
N LEU A 131 -6.48 8.47 6.02
CA LEU A 131 -6.46 7.80 4.72
C LEU A 131 -6.53 8.78 3.55
N GLY A 132 -7.18 9.91 3.77
CA GLY A 132 -7.30 11.00 2.82
C GLY A 132 -7.49 12.33 3.52
N GLN A 133 -7.45 13.39 2.77
CA GLN A 133 -7.70 14.75 3.26
C GLN A 133 -8.08 15.64 2.08
N CYS A 134 -9.15 16.42 2.24
CA CYS A 134 -9.55 17.47 1.30
C CYS A 134 -9.29 18.85 1.93
N THR A 135 -8.61 19.73 1.21
CA THR A 135 -8.38 21.11 1.65
C THR A 135 -9.57 22.03 1.33
N HIS A 136 -9.65 23.18 2.01
CA HIS A 136 -10.65 24.22 1.68
C HIS A 136 -10.53 24.76 0.24
N THR A 137 -9.38 24.53 -0.40
CA THR A 137 -9.18 24.87 -1.82
C THR A 137 -9.59 23.73 -2.76
N ASN A 138 -10.27 22.70 -2.27
CA ASN A 138 -10.71 21.54 -3.04
C ASN A 138 -9.57 20.73 -3.68
N PHE A 139 -8.42 20.66 -3.01
CA PHE A 139 -7.31 19.77 -3.37
C PHE A 139 -7.33 18.54 -2.48
N ILE A 140 -7.30 17.34 -3.08
CA ILE A 140 -7.37 16.07 -2.35
C ILE A 140 -5.97 15.44 -2.24
N THR A 141 -5.65 14.95 -1.05
CA THR A 141 -4.45 14.14 -0.80
C THR A 141 -4.88 12.76 -0.31
N LEU A 142 -4.37 11.71 -0.95
CA LEU A 142 -4.67 10.31 -0.63
C LEU A 142 -3.45 9.60 -0.03
N SER A 143 -3.66 8.77 0.97
CA SER A 143 -2.61 7.94 1.55
C SER A 143 -2.32 6.72 0.68
N PRO A 144 -1.04 6.34 0.44
CA PRO A 144 -0.69 5.16 -0.35
C PRO A 144 -1.30 3.85 0.15
N ILE A 145 -1.64 3.75 1.44
CA ILE A 145 -2.26 2.55 2.01
C ILE A 145 -3.55 2.15 1.30
N ILE A 146 -4.31 3.10 0.77
CA ILE A 146 -5.58 2.78 0.12
C ILE A 146 -5.39 2.02 -1.21
N ALA A 147 -4.18 1.96 -1.76
CA ALA A 147 -3.87 1.09 -2.90
C ALA A 147 -3.69 -0.40 -2.53
N ILE A 148 -3.53 -0.72 -1.24
CA ILE A 148 -3.37 -2.11 -0.76
C ILE A 148 -4.62 -2.67 -0.07
N ILE A 149 -5.71 -1.92 -0.01
CA ILE A 149 -7.01 -2.36 0.50
C ILE A 149 -7.94 -2.77 -0.66
N PRO A 150 -9.03 -3.54 -0.39
CA PRO A 150 -10.03 -3.88 -1.41
C PRO A 150 -10.55 -2.65 -2.16
N LYS A 151 -10.90 -2.85 -3.44
CA LYS A 151 -11.33 -1.77 -4.32
C LYS A 151 -12.54 -1.01 -3.77
N GLU A 152 -13.49 -1.73 -3.19
CA GLU A 152 -14.70 -1.17 -2.59
C GLU A 152 -14.35 -0.20 -1.46
N LEU A 153 -13.46 -0.61 -0.54
CA LEU A 153 -13.00 0.25 0.55
C LEU A 153 -12.17 1.44 0.05
N MET A 154 -11.40 1.26 -1.03
CA MET A 154 -10.66 2.35 -1.68
C MET A 154 -11.64 3.37 -2.26
N ASP A 155 -12.67 2.92 -2.98
CA ASP A 155 -13.70 3.79 -3.56
C ASP A 155 -14.42 4.59 -2.47
N ASP A 156 -14.77 3.96 -1.36
CA ASP A 156 -15.42 4.60 -0.22
C ASP A 156 -14.56 5.71 0.38
N VAL A 157 -13.26 5.46 0.55
CA VAL A 157 -12.31 6.49 1.04
C VAL A 157 -12.21 7.65 0.04
N ILE A 158 -12.11 7.36 -1.26
CA ILE A 158 -12.02 8.43 -2.28
C ILE A 158 -13.32 9.22 -2.30
N LEU A 159 -14.49 8.57 -2.28
CA LEU A 159 -15.80 9.25 -2.26
C LEU A 159 -16.02 10.07 -0.99
N HIS A 160 -15.46 9.62 0.16
CA HIS A 160 -15.46 10.43 1.38
C HIS A 160 -14.72 11.75 1.20
N GLU A 161 -13.52 11.71 0.62
CA GLU A 161 -12.74 12.93 0.34
C GLU A 161 -13.39 13.80 -0.73
N MET A 162 -14.02 13.19 -1.73
CA MET A 162 -14.79 13.91 -2.75
C MET A 162 -16.04 14.58 -2.16
N ALA A 163 -16.71 13.99 -1.16
CA ALA A 163 -17.83 14.61 -0.48
C ALA A 163 -17.43 15.92 0.22
N HIS A 164 -16.16 16.01 0.66
CA HIS A 164 -15.61 17.25 1.21
C HIS A 164 -15.44 18.38 0.20
N LEU A 165 -15.49 18.13 -1.10
CA LEU A 165 -15.53 19.20 -2.11
C LEU A 165 -16.77 20.08 -1.95
N LYS A 166 -17.84 19.53 -1.34
CA LYS A 166 -19.08 20.24 -1.08
C LYS A 166 -19.27 20.60 0.39
N TYR A 167 -18.85 19.71 1.31
CA TYR A 167 -19.07 19.86 2.74
C TYR A 167 -17.77 19.63 3.52
N HIS A 168 -17.07 20.68 3.92
CA HIS A 168 -15.80 20.61 4.67
C HIS A 168 -15.97 20.24 6.16
N HIS A 169 -17.06 19.57 6.51
CA HIS A 169 -17.40 19.14 7.89
C HIS A 169 -18.14 17.81 7.84
N HIS A 170 -18.25 17.12 8.98
CA HIS A 170 -18.96 15.83 9.09
C HIS A 170 -20.34 15.98 9.79
N LEU A 171 -21.09 17.04 9.48
CA LEU A 171 -22.47 17.19 9.95
C LEU A 171 -23.45 16.34 9.12
N LYS A 172 -24.73 16.28 9.53
CA LYS A 172 -25.77 15.48 8.84
C LYS A 172 -25.85 15.70 7.33
N SER A 173 -25.60 16.93 6.88
CA SER A 173 -25.59 17.24 5.43
C SER A 173 -24.46 16.53 4.68
N PHE A 174 -23.28 16.38 5.28
CA PHE A 174 -22.17 15.61 4.72
C PHE A 174 -22.54 14.13 4.59
N TRP A 175 -23.01 13.50 5.68
CA TRP A 175 -23.37 12.10 5.67
C TRP A 175 -24.48 11.78 4.69
N LYS A 176 -25.53 12.64 4.63
CA LYS A 176 -26.59 12.51 3.63
C LYS A 176 -26.05 12.58 2.20
N TYR A 177 -25.11 13.48 1.94
CA TYR A 177 -24.51 13.64 0.62
C TYR A 177 -23.59 12.46 0.28
N LEU A 178 -22.77 12.02 1.22
CA LEU A 178 -21.91 10.83 1.05
C LEU A 178 -22.77 9.59 0.78
N SER A 179 -23.89 9.40 1.49
CA SER A 179 -24.85 8.31 1.23
C SER A 179 -25.39 8.32 -0.20
N GLN A 180 -25.62 9.50 -0.77
CA GLN A 180 -26.02 9.63 -2.19
C GLN A 180 -24.91 9.21 -3.15
N LEU A 181 -23.63 9.50 -2.81
CA LEU A 181 -22.49 9.14 -3.65
C LEU A 181 -22.22 7.63 -3.63
N ILE A 182 -22.30 6.99 -2.46
CA ILE A 182 -22.04 5.54 -2.31
C ILE A 182 -23.25 4.68 -2.63
N GLY A 183 -24.47 5.23 -2.58
CA GLY A 183 -25.73 4.49 -2.79
C GLY A 183 -26.25 3.74 -1.57
N GLU A 184 -25.64 3.93 -0.40
CA GLU A 184 -25.95 3.23 0.87
C GLU A 184 -25.87 4.21 2.04
N ASP A 185 -26.32 3.82 3.24
CA ASP A 185 -26.18 4.62 4.45
C ASP A 185 -24.71 4.76 4.87
N ALA A 186 -24.12 5.93 4.65
CA ALA A 186 -22.71 6.20 4.88
C ALA A 186 -22.31 6.15 6.36
N GLU A 187 -23.21 6.49 7.31
CA GLU A 187 -22.90 6.42 8.74
C GLU A 187 -22.81 4.96 9.22
N GLN A 188 -23.71 4.10 8.73
CA GLN A 188 -23.66 2.65 9.03
C GLN A 188 -22.46 2.00 8.35
N GLN A 189 -22.20 2.31 7.08
CA GLN A 189 -21.08 1.77 6.33
C GLN A 189 -19.74 2.15 6.93
N LYS A 190 -19.60 3.34 7.51
CA LYS A 190 -18.34 3.76 8.17
C LYS A 190 -17.88 2.79 9.26
N VAL A 191 -18.77 2.27 10.07
CA VAL A 191 -18.41 1.32 11.13
C VAL A 191 -17.88 0.02 10.53
N ILE A 192 -18.51 -0.48 9.48
CA ILE A 192 -18.10 -1.71 8.76
C ILE A 192 -16.73 -1.48 8.11
N GLN A 193 -16.53 -0.33 7.48
CA GLN A 193 -15.28 0.07 6.83
C GLN A 193 -14.14 0.19 7.84
N ASP A 194 -14.34 0.82 8.99
CA ASP A 194 -13.32 0.97 10.03
C ASP A 194 -12.85 -0.41 10.54
N ILE A 195 -13.78 -1.36 10.71
CA ILE A 195 -13.45 -2.75 11.07
C ILE A 195 -12.65 -3.44 9.95
N ALA A 196 -13.09 -3.30 8.70
CA ALA A 196 -12.41 -3.91 7.56
C ALA A 196 -11.00 -3.32 7.36
N LEU A 197 -10.84 -2.01 7.50
CA LEU A 197 -9.56 -1.29 7.40
C LEU A 197 -8.58 -1.68 8.50
N SER A 198 -9.08 -2.02 9.70
CA SER A 198 -8.25 -2.40 10.84
C SER A 198 -7.30 -3.57 10.52
N LYS A 199 -7.70 -4.48 9.63
CA LYS A 199 -6.89 -5.62 9.16
C LYS A 199 -5.61 -5.20 8.42
N TYR A 200 -5.64 -4.04 7.75
CA TYR A 200 -4.53 -3.53 6.94
C TYR A 200 -3.60 -2.59 7.72
N TRP A 201 -4.07 -2.00 8.81
CA TRP A 201 -3.29 -1.06 9.61
C TRP A 201 -2.00 -1.64 10.15
N GLY A 202 -2.01 -2.89 10.59
CA GLY A 202 -0.82 -3.55 11.11
C GLY A 202 0.30 -3.62 10.09
N PHE A 203 -0.01 -4.04 8.87
CA PHE A 203 0.95 -4.10 7.77
C PHE A 203 1.43 -2.72 7.34
N TYR A 204 0.51 -1.76 7.19
CA TYR A 204 0.87 -0.39 6.86
C TYR A 204 1.81 0.23 7.90
N MET A 205 1.48 0.11 9.19
CA MET A 205 2.33 0.63 10.26
C MET A 205 3.69 -0.05 10.34
N PHE A 206 3.77 -1.32 9.93
CA PHE A 206 5.03 -2.03 9.79
C PHE A 206 5.89 -1.46 8.64
N LEU A 207 5.29 -1.18 7.49
CA LEU A 207 5.98 -0.58 6.35
C LEU A 207 6.46 0.86 6.64
N MET A 208 5.69 1.64 7.41
CA MET A 208 5.96 3.06 7.66
C MET A 208 6.90 3.34 8.85
N LYS A 209 7.32 2.29 9.58
CA LYS A 209 8.39 2.39 10.58
C LYS A 209 9.74 2.56 9.92
#